data_60b5b2125b074170bdd54a3d85a0c1ce
#
_entry.id   60b5b2125b074170bdd54a3d85a0c1ce
#
_cell.length_a   1.000
_cell.length_b   1.000
_cell.length_c   1.000
_cell.angle_alpha   90.00
_cell.angle_beta   90.00
_cell.angle_gamma   90.00
#
_symmetry.space_group_name_H-M   'P 1'
#
loop_
_entity.id
_entity.type
_entity.pdbx_description
1 polymer ?
#
loop_
_entity_poly.entity_id
_entity_poly.type
_entity_poly.pdbx_seq_one_letter_code
_entity_poly.pdbx_strand_id
1 'polypeptide(L)'
;TILVCEKKREKLYRRFPFIDELILVDSFKEVLDEKCQKTLQENNAVLIPHGTLVAQMSSEEIESIKTPVFGNKWILRWESDRVMKEKLMREATLPMPNPVSSPKEIKKLVIVKRQGAAGGKGYFMASSEEDYNTKREQLILEKVISKDEPLYIQEYAAGVLAYLTFFYSPLREELEFFGVDQRHESDIEGLARIPAQQQLKSQKVPSFNVIGNSPLVLRESLLDEVYTMGENFVKAAKRVVAPGMNGPFCIEGVYDENAKFTSFEFSARIVAGSNIYMDGSPYYSLLFNETMSMGKRIAREIKNATASNELDKITT
;
A
#
# COMPACT_ATOMS: atom_id res chain seq x y z
N THR A 1 -21.87 -1.72 -10.09
CA THR A 1 -20.63 -2.21 -9.42
C THR A 1 -20.67 -3.72 -9.30
N ILE A 2 -19.68 -4.41 -9.88
CA ILE A 2 -19.48 -5.85 -9.71
C ILE A 2 -18.40 -6.05 -8.66
N LEU A 3 -18.66 -6.90 -7.67
CA LEU A 3 -17.67 -7.24 -6.64
C LEU A 3 -17.30 -8.73 -6.75
N VAL A 4 -16.02 -9.01 -7.00
CA VAL A 4 -15.48 -10.36 -6.85
C VAL A 4 -15.07 -10.54 -5.37
N CYS A 5 -15.68 -11.46 -4.66
CA CYS A 5 -15.39 -11.71 -3.27
C CYS A 5 -15.37 -13.19 -2.89
N GLU A 6 -14.58 -13.54 -1.88
CA GLU A 6 -14.57 -14.89 -1.34
C GLU A 6 -15.93 -15.23 -0.69
N LYS A 7 -16.46 -16.42 -0.93
CA LYS A 7 -17.75 -16.94 -0.40
C LYS A 7 -17.92 -16.69 1.10
N LYS A 8 -16.83 -16.82 1.88
CA LYS A 8 -16.86 -16.56 3.35
C LYS A 8 -17.22 -15.11 3.71
N ARG A 9 -17.10 -14.16 2.77
CA ARG A 9 -17.41 -12.73 2.94
C ARG A 9 -18.78 -12.33 2.38
N GLU A 10 -19.50 -13.23 1.73
CA GLU A 10 -20.78 -12.95 1.08
C GLU A 10 -21.77 -12.20 2.00
N LYS A 11 -21.97 -12.70 3.24
CA LYS A 11 -22.89 -12.08 4.20
C LYS A 11 -22.55 -10.63 4.54
N LEU A 12 -21.25 -10.27 4.50
CA LEU A 12 -20.80 -8.90 4.71
C LEU A 12 -21.22 -8.02 3.54
N TYR A 13 -20.85 -8.44 2.33
CA TYR A 13 -21.00 -7.61 1.14
C TYR A 13 -22.44 -7.47 0.65
N ARG A 14 -23.33 -8.46 0.91
CA ARG A 14 -24.78 -8.34 0.66
C ARG A 14 -25.47 -7.24 1.48
N ARG A 15 -24.79 -6.65 2.46
CA ARG A 15 -25.30 -5.51 3.23
C ARG A 15 -25.18 -4.18 2.53
N PHE A 16 -24.39 -4.10 1.46
CA PHE A 16 -24.08 -2.86 0.75
C PHE A 16 -24.96 -2.73 -0.51
N PRO A 17 -25.93 -1.80 -0.53
CA PRO A 17 -26.89 -1.68 -1.62
C PRO A 17 -26.30 -1.16 -2.93
N PHE A 18 -25.08 -0.64 -2.93
CA PHE A 18 -24.40 -0.16 -4.14
C PHE A 18 -23.71 -1.26 -4.95
N ILE A 19 -23.73 -2.51 -4.46
CA ILE A 19 -23.19 -3.67 -5.17
C ILE A 19 -24.31 -4.29 -6.01
N ASP A 20 -24.21 -4.17 -7.31
CA ASP A 20 -25.22 -4.68 -8.24
C ASP A 20 -25.07 -6.20 -8.45
N GLU A 21 -23.84 -6.72 -8.48
CA GLU A 21 -23.54 -8.12 -8.69
C GLU A 21 -22.39 -8.61 -7.80
N LEU A 22 -22.53 -9.82 -7.26
CA LEU A 22 -21.49 -10.53 -6.52
C LEU A 22 -21.03 -11.76 -7.31
N ILE A 23 -19.76 -11.78 -7.69
CA ILE A 23 -19.08 -12.97 -8.19
C ILE A 23 -18.40 -13.65 -7.01
N LEU A 24 -18.95 -14.80 -6.59
CA LEU A 24 -18.47 -15.53 -5.42
C LEU A 24 -17.39 -16.53 -5.83
N VAL A 25 -16.23 -16.42 -5.22
CA VAL A 25 -15.05 -17.27 -5.44
C VAL A 25 -14.61 -17.97 -4.14
N ASP A 26 -13.93 -19.09 -4.24
CA ASP A 26 -13.31 -19.73 -3.08
C ASP A 26 -11.93 -19.09 -2.78
N SER A 27 -11.23 -18.64 -3.82
CA SER A 27 -9.99 -17.88 -3.74
C SER A 27 -10.01 -16.74 -4.75
N PHE A 28 -9.36 -15.61 -4.42
CA PHE A 28 -9.19 -14.50 -5.39
C PHE A 28 -8.42 -14.89 -6.66
N LYS A 29 -7.66 -15.97 -6.64
CA LYS A 29 -6.99 -16.50 -7.85
C LYS A 29 -7.98 -16.93 -8.93
N GLU A 30 -9.22 -17.28 -8.56
CA GLU A 30 -10.28 -17.62 -9.52
C GLU A 30 -10.73 -16.42 -10.37
N VAL A 31 -10.27 -15.20 -10.06
CA VAL A 31 -10.44 -14.06 -10.99
C VAL A 31 -9.76 -14.32 -12.33
N LEU A 32 -8.72 -15.19 -12.36
CA LEU A 32 -8.01 -15.60 -13.58
C LEU A 32 -8.76 -16.68 -14.38
N ASP A 33 -9.73 -17.33 -13.78
CA ASP A 33 -10.48 -18.40 -14.44
C ASP A 33 -11.25 -17.84 -15.65
N GLU A 34 -11.26 -18.60 -16.72
CA GLU A 34 -11.91 -18.20 -17.97
C GLU A 34 -13.36 -17.75 -17.77
N LYS A 35 -14.10 -18.45 -16.91
CA LYS A 35 -15.49 -18.10 -16.57
C LYS A 35 -15.59 -16.72 -15.93
N CYS A 36 -14.73 -16.41 -14.95
CA CYS A 36 -14.75 -15.12 -14.27
C CYS A 36 -14.34 -14.00 -15.23
N GLN A 37 -13.24 -14.20 -15.98
CA GLN A 37 -12.75 -13.23 -16.96
C GLN A 37 -13.81 -12.96 -18.04
N LYS A 38 -14.51 -14.00 -18.54
CA LYS A 38 -15.58 -13.86 -19.52
C LYS A 38 -16.75 -13.03 -18.96
N THR A 39 -17.20 -13.33 -17.74
CA THR A 39 -18.25 -12.54 -17.08
C THR A 39 -17.88 -11.06 -16.95
N LEU A 40 -16.64 -10.77 -16.53
CA LEU A 40 -16.17 -9.39 -16.41
C LEU A 40 -16.10 -8.68 -17.76
N GLN A 41 -15.64 -9.37 -18.82
CA GLN A 41 -15.54 -8.81 -20.17
C GLN A 41 -16.93 -8.56 -20.79
N GLU A 42 -17.88 -9.49 -20.62
CA GLU A 42 -19.28 -9.35 -21.09
C GLU A 42 -19.98 -8.15 -20.43
N ASN A 43 -19.57 -7.77 -19.22
CA ASN A 43 -20.04 -6.59 -18.52
C ASN A 43 -19.21 -5.32 -18.82
N ASN A 44 -18.27 -5.36 -19.75
CA ASN A 44 -17.34 -4.26 -20.03
C ASN A 44 -16.67 -3.71 -18.76
N ALA A 45 -16.31 -4.61 -17.85
CA ALA A 45 -15.76 -4.22 -16.55
C ALA A 45 -14.33 -3.69 -16.67
N VAL A 46 -14.02 -2.71 -15.81
CA VAL A 46 -12.64 -2.28 -15.50
C VAL A 46 -12.35 -2.72 -14.08
N LEU A 47 -11.33 -3.55 -13.90
CA LEU A 47 -10.93 -4.08 -12.60
C LEU A 47 -10.16 -3.00 -11.82
N ILE A 48 -10.61 -2.68 -10.61
CA ILE A 48 -9.92 -1.74 -9.72
C ILE A 48 -9.01 -2.54 -8.79
N PRO A 49 -7.66 -2.40 -8.90
CA PRO A 49 -6.74 -3.12 -8.06
C PRO A 49 -6.74 -2.57 -6.63
N HIS A 50 -6.66 -3.48 -5.66
CA HIS A 50 -6.48 -3.17 -4.25
C HIS A 50 -5.49 -4.15 -3.59
N GLY A 51 -5.19 -3.96 -2.29
CA GLY A 51 -4.16 -4.73 -1.60
C GLY A 51 -4.30 -6.26 -1.67
N THR A 52 -5.51 -6.80 -1.86
CA THR A 52 -5.72 -8.25 -1.98
C THR A 52 -5.04 -8.83 -3.22
N LEU A 53 -5.00 -8.11 -4.35
CA LEU A 53 -4.30 -8.59 -5.54
C LEU A 53 -2.82 -8.90 -5.21
N VAL A 54 -2.08 -7.89 -4.73
CA VAL A 54 -0.65 -8.05 -4.43
C VAL A 54 -0.37 -8.97 -3.24
N ALA A 55 -1.35 -9.20 -2.36
CA ALA A 55 -1.21 -10.08 -1.21
C ALA A 55 -1.47 -11.57 -1.53
N GLN A 56 -2.28 -11.87 -2.54
CA GLN A 56 -2.74 -13.23 -2.83
C GLN A 56 -2.31 -13.76 -4.20
N MET A 57 -1.86 -12.90 -5.10
CA MET A 57 -1.46 -13.27 -6.46
C MET A 57 0.01 -12.93 -6.69
N SER A 58 0.68 -13.75 -7.50
CA SER A 58 2.01 -13.42 -7.99
C SER A 58 1.95 -12.28 -9.02
N SER A 59 3.10 -11.66 -9.29
CA SER A 59 3.18 -10.62 -10.31
C SER A 59 2.75 -11.14 -11.69
N GLU A 60 3.18 -12.37 -12.04
CA GLU A 60 2.82 -13.04 -13.29
C GLU A 60 1.32 -13.28 -13.39
N GLU A 61 0.68 -13.71 -12.29
CA GLU A 61 -0.77 -13.90 -12.22
C GLU A 61 -1.50 -12.57 -12.45
N ILE A 62 -1.07 -11.48 -11.79
CA ILE A 62 -1.66 -10.15 -11.98
C ILE A 62 -1.51 -9.66 -13.43
N GLU A 63 -0.31 -9.82 -13.99
CA GLU A 63 -0.01 -9.41 -15.36
C GLU A 63 -0.80 -10.20 -16.41
N SER A 64 -1.22 -11.44 -16.10
CA SER A 64 -2.03 -12.29 -16.97
C SER A 64 -3.53 -11.94 -17.00
N ILE A 65 -4.01 -11.04 -16.14
CA ILE A 65 -5.41 -10.59 -16.11
C ILE A 65 -5.77 -9.99 -17.48
N LYS A 66 -6.82 -10.53 -18.12
CA LYS A 66 -7.30 -10.11 -19.45
C LYS A 66 -8.30 -8.96 -19.39
N THR A 67 -9.07 -8.87 -18.31
CA THR A 67 -9.96 -7.73 -18.06
C THR A 67 -9.13 -6.47 -17.90
N PRO A 68 -9.47 -5.33 -18.53
CA PRO A 68 -8.75 -4.07 -18.33
C PRO A 68 -8.60 -3.73 -16.84
N VAL A 69 -7.37 -3.49 -16.40
CA VAL A 69 -7.05 -3.12 -15.01
C VAL A 69 -6.86 -1.61 -14.95
N PHE A 70 -7.59 -0.93 -14.08
CA PHE A 70 -7.42 0.50 -13.86
C PHE A 70 -6.01 0.81 -13.31
N GLY A 71 -5.35 1.74 -13.91
CA GLY A 71 -3.97 2.09 -13.58
C GLY A 71 -2.95 1.24 -14.36
N ASN A 72 -1.81 1.02 -13.76
CA ASN A 72 -0.70 0.25 -14.34
C ASN A 72 -0.50 -1.05 -13.58
N LYS A 73 -0.94 -2.18 -14.12
CA LYS A 73 -0.78 -3.49 -13.45
C LYS A 73 0.69 -3.93 -13.35
N TRP A 74 1.58 -3.49 -14.22
CA TRP A 74 3.00 -3.87 -14.18
C TRP A 74 3.77 -3.17 -13.05
N ILE A 75 3.31 -2.02 -12.55
CA ILE A 75 3.92 -1.37 -11.39
C ILE A 75 3.66 -2.15 -10.09
N LEU A 76 2.64 -3.03 -10.06
CA LEU A 76 2.33 -3.88 -8.91
C LEU A 76 3.43 -4.91 -8.64
N ARG A 77 4.19 -5.33 -9.66
CA ARG A 77 5.43 -6.10 -9.49
C ARG A 77 6.46 -5.32 -8.67
N TRP A 78 6.62 -4.04 -8.97
CA TRP A 78 7.53 -3.15 -8.24
C TRP A 78 7.07 -2.91 -6.81
N GLU A 79 5.75 -2.88 -6.56
CA GLU A 79 5.20 -2.85 -5.20
C GLU A 79 5.48 -4.15 -4.42
N SER A 80 5.41 -5.31 -5.08
CA SER A 80 5.54 -6.62 -4.42
C SER A 80 6.98 -7.04 -4.16
N ASP A 81 7.93 -6.66 -5.03
CA ASP A 81 9.34 -7.01 -4.91
C ASP A 81 10.11 -5.93 -4.14
N ARG A 82 10.80 -6.31 -3.06
CA ARG A 82 11.53 -5.38 -2.19
C ARG A 82 12.64 -4.62 -2.90
N VAL A 83 13.40 -5.30 -3.76
CA VAL A 83 14.55 -4.70 -4.46
C VAL A 83 14.04 -3.71 -5.51
N MET A 84 13.03 -4.12 -6.27
CA MET A 84 12.42 -3.25 -7.27
C MET A 84 11.71 -2.06 -6.61
N LYS A 85 11.02 -2.27 -5.49
CA LYS A 85 10.38 -1.22 -4.69
C LYS A 85 11.40 -0.17 -4.25
N GLU A 86 12.48 -0.61 -3.60
CA GLU A 86 13.56 0.29 -3.16
C GLU A 86 14.17 1.05 -4.35
N LYS A 87 14.41 0.36 -5.46
CA LYS A 87 14.95 0.99 -6.67
C LYS A 87 14.05 2.11 -7.17
N LEU A 88 12.74 1.88 -7.30
CA LEU A 88 11.80 2.91 -7.76
C LEU A 88 11.73 4.10 -6.79
N MET A 89 11.71 3.84 -5.49
CA MET A 89 11.69 4.90 -4.48
C MET A 89 12.97 5.75 -4.52
N ARG A 90 14.14 5.13 -4.73
CA ARG A 90 15.42 5.87 -4.90
C ARG A 90 15.44 6.67 -6.21
N GLU A 91 14.97 6.10 -7.32
CA GLU A 91 14.80 6.82 -8.58
C GLU A 91 13.86 8.03 -8.45
N ALA A 92 12.90 7.96 -7.56
CA ALA A 92 12.01 9.05 -7.20
C ALA A 92 12.65 10.04 -6.19
N THR A 93 13.90 9.84 -5.79
CA THR A 93 14.61 10.64 -4.78
C THR A 93 13.85 10.78 -3.45
N LEU A 94 13.05 9.77 -3.09
CA LEU A 94 12.35 9.78 -1.82
C LEU A 94 13.35 9.61 -0.67
N PRO A 95 13.19 10.35 0.44
CA PRO A 95 13.98 10.11 1.66
C PRO A 95 13.70 8.70 2.18
N MET A 96 14.73 7.90 2.38
CA MET A 96 14.59 6.50 2.80
C MET A 96 15.57 6.14 3.92
N PRO A 97 15.19 5.20 4.83
CA PRO A 97 16.13 4.64 5.78
C PRO A 97 17.25 3.90 5.05
N ASN A 98 18.44 3.85 5.67
CA ASN A 98 19.57 3.12 5.11
C ASN A 98 19.31 1.60 5.23
N PRO A 99 19.58 0.83 4.16
CA PRO A 99 19.60 -0.63 4.26
C PRO A 99 20.82 -1.09 5.07
N VAL A 100 20.69 -2.22 5.75
CA VAL A 100 21.78 -2.87 6.48
C VAL A 100 22.05 -4.20 5.78
N SER A 101 23.28 -4.37 5.26
CA SER A 101 23.61 -5.48 4.36
C SER A 101 23.66 -6.84 5.05
N SER A 102 23.98 -6.86 6.36
CA SER A 102 24.04 -8.08 7.13
C SER A 102 23.75 -7.85 8.62
N PRO A 103 23.32 -8.87 9.37
CA PRO A 103 23.13 -8.76 10.82
C PRO A 103 24.36 -8.29 11.59
N LYS A 104 25.57 -8.58 11.09
CA LYS A 104 26.85 -8.15 11.69
C LYS A 104 27.06 -6.64 11.66
N GLU A 105 26.36 -5.95 10.76
CA GLU A 105 26.46 -4.50 10.60
C GLU A 105 25.43 -3.73 11.41
N ILE A 106 24.60 -4.41 12.20
CA ILE A 106 23.59 -3.78 13.06
C ILE A 106 24.32 -3.02 14.20
N LYS A 107 24.33 -1.69 14.12
CA LYS A 107 24.90 -0.79 15.12
C LYS A 107 23.88 0.12 15.79
N LYS A 108 22.68 0.17 15.24
CA LYS A 108 21.53 0.96 15.67
C LYS A 108 20.28 0.10 15.63
N LEU A 109 19.19 0.63 16.15
CA LEU A 109 17.90 -0.04 16.03
C LEU A 109 17.51 -0.20 14.55
N VAL A 110 17.20 -1.41 14.16
CA VAL A 110 16.74 -1.78 12.80
C VAL A 110 15.37 -2.42 12.85
N ILE A 111 14.65 -2.32 11.75
CA ILE A 111 13.46 -3.15 11.48
C ILE A 111 13.84 -4.21 10.45
N VAL A 112 13.46 -5.44 10.73
CA VAL A 112 13.65 -6.60 9.86
C VAL A 112 12.32 -6.96 9.24
N LYS A 113 12.28 -7.03 7.91
CA LYS A 113 11.06 -7.20 7.12
C LYS A 113 11.13 -8.46 6.28
N ARG A 114 9.98 -9.09 6.06
CA ARG A 114 9.84 -10.20 5.11
C ARG A 114 9.78 -9.67 3.67
N GLN A 115 10.00 -10.55 2.70
CA GLN A 115 9.71 -10.25 1.30
C GLN A 115 8.19 -10.16 1.07
N GLY A 116 7.80 -9.33 0.09
CA GLY A 116 6.40 -9.15 -0.30
C GLY A 116 5.59 -8.22 0.62
N ALA A 117 4.31 -8.10 0.32
CA ALA A 117 3.34 -7.25 1.03
C ALA A 117 2.60 -8.07 2.11
N ALA A 118 3.23 -8.28 3.27
CA ALA A 118 2.70 -9.12 4.35
C ALA A 118 1.94 -8.35 5.44
N GLY A 119 1.69 -7.04 5.27
CA GLY A 119 0.97 -6.22 6.25
C GLY A 119 1.63 -6.20 7.64
N GLY A 120 2.96 -6.22 7.69
CA GLY A 120 3.74 -6.21 8.95
C GLY A 120 3.88 -7.57 9.64
N LYS A 121 3.19 -8.61 9.20
CA LYS A 121 3.26 -9.93 9.82
C LYS A 121 4.68 -10.53 9.75
N GLY A 122 5.26 -10.86 10.91
CA GLY A 122 6.60 -11.44 11.02
C GLY A 122 7.73 -10.41 10.90
N TYR A 123 7.42 -9.11 10.96
CA TYR A 123 8.43 -8.07 11.14
C TYR A 123 8.90 -8.05 12.59
N PHE A 124 10.16 -7.70 12.81
CA PHE A 124 10.70 -7.54 14.15
C PHE A 124 11.80 -6.48 14.17
N MET A 125 12.08 -5.97 15.35
CA MET A 125 13.14 -4.99 15.59
C MET A 125 14.35 -5.70 16.17
N ALA A 126 15.56 -5.22 15.83
CA ALA A 126 16.79 -5.71 16.42
C ALA A 126 17.78 -4.55 16.66
N SER A 127 18.58 -4.65 17.71
CA SER A 127 19.60 -3.64 18.08
C SER A 127 21.03 -4.16 17.95
N SER A 128 21.21 -5.46 17.72
CA SER A 128 22.49 -6.11 17.54
C SER A 128 22.34 -7.40 16.71
N GLU A 129 23.45 -8.00 16.28
CA GLU A 129 23.46 -9.32 15.63
C GLU A 129 22.87 -10.40 16.55
N GLU A 130 23.22 -10.40 17.84
CA GLU A 130 22.72 -11.36 18.80
C GLU A 130 21.17 -11.25 18.96
N ASP A 131 20.68 -10.02 19.13
CA ASP A 131 19.25 -9.74 19.24
C ASP A 131 18.48 -10.17 17.96
N TYR A 132 19.08 -9.90 16.78
CA TYR A 132 18.54 -10.39 15.50
C TYR A 132 18.43 -11.90 15.45
N ASN A 133 19.51 -12.62 15.79
CA ASN A 133 19.52 -14.08 15.72
C ASN A 133 18.50 -14.69 16.70
N THR A 134 18.44 -14.20 17.94
CA THR A 134 17.49 -14.66 18.96
C THR A 134 16.04 -14.52 18.49
N LYS A 135 15.65 -13.34 18.00
CA LYS A 135 14.28 -13.09 17.53
C LYS A 135 13.94 -13.87 16.27
N ARG A 136 14.90 -13.98 15.35
CA ARG A 136 14.72 -14.79 14.13
C ARG A 136 14.48 -16.27 14.47
N GLU A 137 15.26 -16.84 15.37
CA GLU A 137 15.09 -18.23 15.83
C GLU A 137 13.71 -18.42 16.50
N GLN A 138 13.30 -17.50 17.34
CA GLN A 138 11.97 -17.55 17.96
C GLN A 138 10.87 -17.57 16.89
N LEU A 139 10.90 -16.69 15.90
CA LEU A 139 9.89 -16.62 14.84
C LEU A 139 9.90 -17.88 13.94
N ILE A 140 11.06 -18.53 13.78
CA ILE A 140 11.15 -19.84 13.10
C ILE A 140 10.47 -20.93 13.93
N LEU A 141 10.73 -21.00 15.24
CA LEU A 141 10.09 -21.96 16.15
C LEU A 141 8.57 -21.78 16.20
N GLU A 142 8.10 -20.53 16.17
CA GLU A 142 6.68 -20.18 16.12
C GLU A 142 6.05 -20.40 14.72
N LYS A 143 6.85 -20.84 13.73
CA LYS A 143 6.42 -21.04 12.33
C LYS A 143 5.87 -19.79 11.66
N VAL A 144 6.30 -18.62 12.09
CA VAL A 144 5.94 -17.33 11.49
C VAL A 144 6.76 -17.05 10.24
N ILE A 145 8.07 -17.44 10.27
CA ILE A 145 8.98 -17.37 9.14
C ILE A 145 9.66 -18.73 8.91
N SER A 146 10.13 -18.99 7.70
CA SER A 146 10.94 -20.19 7.41
C SER A 146 12.43 -19.95 7.65
N LYS A 147 13.20 -21.04 7.84
CA LYS A 147 14.65 -20.97 8.10
C LYS A 147 15.42 -20.29 6.96
N ASP A 148 15.01 -20.55 5.73
CA ASP A 148 15.70 -20.06 4.53
C ASP A 148 15.02 -18.81 3.94
N GLU A 149 14.06 -18.22 4.66
CA GLU A 149 13.35 -17.03 4.18
C GLU A 149 14.30 -15.83 4.15
N PRO A 150 14.45 -15.16 2.98
CA PRO A 150 15.25 -13.95 2.89
C PRO A 150 14.57 -12.81 3.64
N LEU A 151 15.35 -12.14 4.49
CA LEU A 151 14.88 -11.01 5.28
C LEU A 151 15.61 -9.74 4.84
N TYR A 152 14.88 -8.62 4.83
CA TYR A 152 15.40 -7.32 4.51
C TYR A 152 15.58 -6.51 5.80
N ILE A 153 16.79 -5.97 6.01
CA ILE A 153 17.16 -5.22 7.22
C ILE A 153 17.35 -3.76 6.83
N GLN A 154 16.72 -2.85 7.55
CA GLN A 154 16.93 -1.41 7.38
C GLN A 154 16.95 -0.67 8.73
N GLU A 155 17.57 0.50 8.80
CA GLU A 155 17.50 1.36 9.97
C GLU A 155 16.03 1.63 10.32
N TYR A 156 15.72 1.64 11.63
CA TYR A 156 14.36 1.97 12.08
C TYR A 156 14.18 3.50 12.06
N ALA A 157 13.21 3.96 11.29
CA ALA A 157 12.81 5.35 11.28
C ALA A 157 11.73 5.57 12.34
N ALA A 158 12.07 6.26 13.41
CA ALA A 158 11.13 6.64 14.46
C ALA A 158 10.39 7.92 14.07
N GLY A 159 9.09 7.96 14.31
CA GLY A 159 8.28 9.14 14.02
C GLY A 159 6.79 8.86 14.01
N VAL A 160 6.02 9.85 13.63
CA VAL A 160 4.56 9.74 13.45
C VAL A 160 4.29 9.11 12.10
N LEU A 161 3.60 7.97 12.10
CA LEU A 161 3.17 7.31 10.86
C LEU A 161 2.29 8.25 10.03
N ALA A 162 2.61 8.39 8.77
CA ALA A 162 1.85 9.17 7.80
C ALA A 162 1.87 8.46 6.44
N TYR A 163 0.69 8.13 5.96
CA TYR A 163 0.47 7.45 4.69
C TYR A 163 -0.12 8.44 3.71
N LEU A 164 0.75 8.99 2.85
CA LEU A 164 0.43 10.06 1.92
C LEU A 164 -0.25 9.47 0.69
N THR A 165 -1.55 9.67 0.56
CA THR A 165 -2.35 9.12 -0.54
C THR A 165 -2.55 10.17 -1.62
N PHE A 166 -2.29 9.77 -2.87
CA PHE A 166 -2.37 10.60 -4.07
C PHE A 166 -3.26 9.95 -5.13
N PHE A 167 -3.57 10.72 -6.14
CA PHE A 167 -4.11 10.27 -7.40
C PHE A 167 -3.37 10.98 -8.55
N TYR A 168 -2.90 10.22 -9.54
CA TYR A 168 -2.38 10.81 -10.76
C TYR A 168 -3.35 10.56 -11.91
N SER A 169 -3.80 11.64 -12.55
CA SER A 169 -4.66 11.61 -13.73
C SER A 169 -3.82 11.70 -14.99
N PRO A 170 -3.67 10.62 -15.77
CA PRO A 170 -2.98 10.71 -17.07
C PRO A 170 -3.77 11.49 -18.13
N LEU A 171 -5.10 11.63 -17.94
CA LEU A 171 -5.95 12.43 -18.83
C LEU A 171 -5.69 13.94 -18.69
N ARG A 172 -5.34 14.37 -17.48
CA ARG A 172 -5.08 15.77 -17.14
C ARG A 172 -3.60 16.06 -16.96
N GLU A 173 -2.76 15.02 -16.93
CA GLU A 173 -1.35 15.08 -16.57
C GLU A 173 -1.11 15.76 -15.21
N GLU A 174 -1.99 15.51 -14.24
CA GLU A 174 -2.03 16.21 -12.98
C GLU A 174 -1.95 15.26 -11.79
N LEU A 175 -1.12 15.63 -10.81
CA LEU A 175 -1.05 15.00 -9.51
C LEU A 175 -2.04 15.66 -8.54
N GLU A 176 -2.83 14.85 -7.87
CA GLU A 176 -3.79 15.27 -6.87
C GLU A 176 -3.38 14.68 -5.52
N PHE A 177 -3.31 15.48 -4.46
CA PHE A 177 -3.12 14.98 -3.11
C PHE A 177 -4.49 14.68 -2.49
N PHE A 178 -4.74 13.38 -2.23
CA PHE A 178 -6.03 12.94 -1.68
C PHE A 178 -6.11 13.16 -0.18
N GLY A 179 -5.08 12.81 0.57
CA GLY A 179 -5.09 12.93 2.02
C GLY A 179 -4.06 12.05 2.71
N VAL A 180 -4.14 12.03 4.02
CA VAL A 180 -3.22 11.28 4.88
C VAL A 180 -4.01 10.42 5.85
N ASP A 181 -3.55 9.21 6.06
CA ASP A 181 -4.00 8.36 7.15
C ASP A 181 -2.85 7.93 8.05
N GLN A 182 -3.20 7.62 9.28
CA GLN A 182 -2.34 6.92 10.22
C GLN A 182 -2.89 5.52 10.43
N ARG A 183 -2.01 4.52 10.42
CA ARG A 183 -2.40 3.12 10.67
C ARG A 183 -2.20 2.78 12.13
N HIS A 184 -3.14 2.02 12.68
CA HIS A 184 -3.09 1.47 14.02
C HIS A 184 -2.59 0.03 13.96
N GLU A 185 -1.45 -0.20 14.59
CA GLU A 185 -0.76 -1.49 14.57
C GLU A 185 -0.91 -2.21 15.90
N SER A 186 -1.36 -3.47 15.85
CA SER A 186 -1.55 -4.27 17.05
C SER A 186 -0.22 -4.61 17.74
N ASP A 187 -0.28 -4.88 19.03
CA ASP A 187 0.81 -5.13 19.98
C ASP A 187 1.76 -3.94 20.17
N ILE A 188 2.37 -3.37 19.10
CA ILE A 188 3.34 -2.27 19.27
C ILE A 188 2.70 -1.05 19.95
N GLU A 189 1.49 -0.66 19.53
CA GLU A 189 0.78 0.44 20.19
C GLU A 189 0.35 0.09 21.62
N GLY A 190 -0.07 -1.16 21.85
CA GLY A 190 -0.39 -1.65 23.19
C GLY A 190 0.82 -1.66 24.12
N LEU A 191 1.97 -2.10 23.61
CA LEU A 191 3.22 -2.11 24.36
C LEU A 191 3.70 -0.70 24.70
N ALA A 192 3.54 0.25 23.79
CA ALA A 192 3.93 1.65 24.02
C ALA A 192 3.14 2.32 25.17
N ARG A 193 1.98 1.78 25.56
CA ARG A 193 1.16 2.32 26.65
C ARG A 193 1.60 1.87 28.03
N ILE A 194 2.47 0.87 28.14
CA ILE A 194 2.98 0.37 29.43
C ILE A 194 4.40 0.88 29.69
N PRO A 195 4.79 1.11 30.96
CA PRO A 195 6.12 1.59 31.29
C PRO A 195 7.22 0.66 30.77
N ALA A 196 8.36 1.23 30.34
CA ALA A 196 9.46 0.50 29.71
C ALA A 196 9.94 -0.72 30.51
N GLN A 197 9.99 -0.63 31.84
CA GLN A 197 10.37 -1.76 32.69
C GLN A 197 9.39 -2.96 32.60
N GLN A 198 8.09 -2.70 32.39
CA GLN A 198 7.10 -3.75 32.16
C GLN A 198 7.15 -4.26 30.72
N GLN A 199 7.45 -3.39 29.75
CA GLN A 199 7.65 -3.82 28.35
C GLN A 199 8.73 -4.91 28.27
N LEU A 200 9.89 -4.69 28.94
CA LEU A 200 10.99 -5.66 28.99
C LEU A 200 10.58 -7.00 29.65
N LYS A 201 9.64 -6.96 30.61
CA LYS A 201 9.14 -8.19 31.28
C LYS A 201 8.13 -8.97 30.43
N SER A 202 7.50 -8.34 29.43
CA SER A 202 6.47 -9.00 28.62
C SER A 202 7.02 -10.10 27.73
N GLN A 203 8.31 -10.08 27.39
CA GLN A 203 9.01 -11.01 26.50
C GLN A 203 8.33 -11.20 25.13
N LYS A 204 7.41 -10.31 24.76
CA LYS A 204 6.73 -10.35 23.48
C LYS A 204 7.57 -9.67 22.40
N VAL A 205 7.66 -10.29 21.22
CA VAL A 205 8.09 -9.61 20.00
C VAL A 205 6.91 -8.78 19.51
N PRO A 206 7.05 -7.45 19.36
CA PRO A 206 5.96 -6.60 18.91
C PRO A 206 5.46 -7.00 17.53
N SER A 207 4.15 -6.94 17.34
CA SER A 207 3.49 -7.13 16.05
C SER A 207 3.13 -5.77 15.44
N PHE A 208 3.33 -5.66 14.12
CA PHE A 208 3.00 -4.49 13.30
C PHE A 208 1.77 -4.75 12.41
N ASN A 209 0.89 -5.68 12.81
CA ASN A 209 -0.32 -5.96 12.04
C ASN A 209 -1.30 -4.79 12.11
N VAL A 210 -1.63 -4.23 10.97
CA VAL A 210 -2.59 -3.14 10.85
C VAL A 210 -4.00 -3.64 11.17
N ILE A 211 -4.67 -2.99 12.14
CA ILE A 211 -6.04 -3.30 12.55
C ILE A 211 -7.05 -2.20 12.17
N GLY A 212 -6.58 -1.02 11.83
CA GLY A 212 -7.45 0.10 11.47
C GLY A 212 -6.67 1.33 11.03
N ASN A 213 -7.41 2.34 10.59
CA ASN A 213 -6.88 3.59 10.12
C ASN A 213 -7.63 4.77 10.75
N SER A 214 -6.93 5.87 10.98
CA SER A 214 -7.53 7.16 11.35
C SER A 214 -7.08 8.27 10.41
N PRO A 215 -7.92 9.31 10.19
CA PRO A 215 -7.55 10.45 9.37
C PRO A 215 -6.48 11.29 10.07
N LEU A 216 -5.57 11.85 9.27
CA LEU A 216 -4.58 12.81 9.70
C LEU A 216 -4.62 14.02 8.77
N VAL A 217 -4.61 15.22 9.32
CA VAL A 217 -4.46 16.47 8.56
C VAL A 217 -3.06 17.02 8.83
N LEU A 218 -2.26 17.13 7.79
CA LEU A 218 -0.92 17.70 7.88
C LEU A 218 -0.97 19.21 8.05
N ARG A 219 0.05 19.74 8.72
CA ARG A 219 0.31 21.19 8.72
C ARG A 219 0.58 21.66 7.29
N GLU A 220 0.03 22.81 6.94
CA GLU A 220 0.17 23.41 5.60
C GLU A 220 1.64 23.51 5.15
N SER A 221 2.53 23.86 6.10
CA SER A 221 3.98 23.99 5.83
C SER A 221 4.68 22.71 5.34
N LEU A 222 4.02 21.56 5.36
CA LEU A 222 4.56 20.28 4.87
C LEU A 222 4.05 19.93 3.46
N LEU A 223 3.06 20.63 2.95
CA LEU A 223 2.39 20.25 1.71
C LEU A 223 3.28 20.39 0.47
N ASP A 224 4.16 21.39 0.42
CA ASP A 224 5.10 21.57 -0.70
C ASP A 224 6.03 20.36 -0.86
N GLU A 225 6.54 19.82 0.25
CA GLU A 225 7.36 18.60 0.24
C GLU A 225 6.52 17.39 -0.20
N VAL A 226 5.29 17.28 0.28
CA VAL A 226 4.36 16.20 -0.08
C VAL A 226 4.11 16.17 -1.58
N TYR A 227 3.76 17.31 -2.17
CA TYR A 227 3.56 17.41 -3.63
C TYR A 227 4.83 17.09 -4.40
N THR A 228 5.98 17.61 -3.97
CA THR A 228 7.28 17.32 -4.59
C THR A 228 7.59 15.82 -4.60
N MET A 229 7.37 15.11 -3.49
CA MET A 229 7.55 13.66 -3.41
C MET A 229 6.61 12.91 -4.36
N GLY A 230 5.34 13.27 -4.40
CA GLY A 230 4.37 12.66 -5.30
C GLY A 230 4.72 12.86 -6.77
N GLU A 231 5.09 14.08 -7.18
CA GLU A 231 5.55 14.37 -8.55
C GLU A 231 6.81 13.60 -8.94
N ASN A 232 7.79 13.55 -8.03
CA ASN A 232 9.03 12.81 -8.27
C ASN A 232 8.74 11.32 -8.44
N PHE A 233 7.82 10.76 -7.65
CA PHE A 233 7.39 9.38 -7.79
C PHE A 233 6.72 9.11 -9.15
N VAL A 234 5.80 9.96 -9.58
CA VAL A 234 5.15 9.85 -10.90
C VAL A 234 6.19 9.92 -12.03
N LYS A 235 7.11 10.91 -11.98
CA LYS A 235 8.19 11.06 -12.97
C LYS A 235 9.11 9.83 -13.00
N ALA A 236 9.48 9.28 -11.85
CA ALA A 236 10.30 8.08 -11.78
C ALA A 236 9.56 6.85 -12.33
N ALA A 237 8.32 6.63 -11.92
CA ALA A 237 7.50 5.53 -12.41
C ALA A 237 7.37 5.56 -13.95
N LYS A 238 7.16 6.74 -14.54
CA LYS A 238 7.08 6.90 -16.01
C LYS A 238 8.39 6.50 -16.73
N ARG A 239 9.55 6.74 -16.09
CA ARG A 239 10.87 6.34 -16.66
C ARG A 239 11.14 4.84 -16.52
N VAL A 240 10.69 4.24 -15.43
CA VAL A 240 11.16 2.90 -15.01
C VAL A 240 10.18 1.80 -15.41
N VAL A 241 8.87 2.09 -15.40
CA VAL A 241 7.80 1.09 -15.64
C VAL A 241 6.64 1.70 -16.43
N ALA A 242 6.77 1.71 -17.78
CA ALA A 242 5.70 2.21 -18.65
C ALA A 242 4.34 1.53 -18.37
N PRO A 243 3.21 2.26 -18.46
CA PRO A 243 3.06 3.67 -18.80
C PRO A 243 3.33 4.65 -17.65
N GLY A 244 3.80 4.21 -16.49
CA GLY A 244 4.07 5.01 -15.32
C GLY A 244 3.05 4.78 -14.20
N MET A 245 2.94 5.73 -13.27
CA MET A 245 1.92 5.69 -12.22
C MET A 245 0.63 6.32 -12.73
N ASN A 246 -0.47 5.59 -12.75
CA ASN A 246 -1.79 6.07 -13.12
C ASN A 246 -2.79 5.71 -12.02
N GLY A 247 -3.67 6.65 -11.68
CA GLY A 247 -4.69 6.44 -10.64
C GLY A 247 -4.15 6.61 -9.21
N PRO A 248 -4.76 5.94 -8.22
CA PRO A 248 -4.41 6.09 -6.81
C PRO A 248 -3.09 5.42 -6.45
N PHE A 249 -2.31 6.08 -5.59
CA PHE A 249 -1.11 5.50 -4.97
C PHE A 249 -0.87 6.11 -3.59
N CYS A 250 0.00 5.49 -2.82
CA CYS A 250 0.35 5.94 -1.48
C CYS A 250 1.86 5.87 -1.29
N ILE A 251 2.45 6.91 -0.69
CA ILE A 251 3.82 6.89 -0.17
C ILE A 251 3.72 6.75 1.34
N GLU A 252 4.31 5.69 1.88
CA GLU A 252 4.19 5.31 3.28
C GLU A 252 5.46 5.67 4.03
N GLY A 253 5.34 6.37 5.16
CA GLY A 253 6.49 6.84 5.91
C GLY A 253 6.17 7.37 7.30
N VAL A 254 7.14 8.05 7.86
CA VAL A 254 7.06 8.70 9.17
C VAL A 254 7.56 10.13 9.09
N TYR A 255 7.00 11.00 9.92
CA TYR A 255 7.56 12.31 10.24
C TYR A 255 8.31 12.24 11.57
N ASP A 256 9.59 12.61 11.58
CA ASP A 256 10.42 12.66 12.78
C ASP A 256 10.13 13.91 13.65
N GLU A 257 10.87 14.09 14.75
CA GLU A 257 10.76 15.22 15.66
C GLU A 257 11.07 16.59 15.02
N ASN A 258 11.76 16.59 13.89
CA ASN A 258 12.09 17.79 13.11
C ASN A 258 11.09 18.02 11.96
N ALA A 259 10.00 17.25 11.94
CA ALA A 259 9.00 17.24 10.87
C ALA A 259 9.58 16.88 9.48
N LYS A 260 10.65 16.06 9.43
CA LYS A 260 11.22 15.52 8.21
C LYS A 260 10.59 14.18 7.89
N PHE A 261 10.16 14.01 6.65
CA PHE A 261 9.57 12.74 6.19
C PHE A 261 10.66 11.72 5.83
N THR A 262 10.44 10.48 6.21
CA THR A 262 11.23 9.33 5.78
C THR A 262 10.28 8.27 5.28
N SER A 263 10.33 7.97 3.98
CA SER A 263 9.50 6.96 3.34
C SER A 263 10.12 5.57 3.48
N PHE A 264 9.31 4.54 3.69
CA PHE A 264 9.79 3.16 3.80
C PHE A 264 9.05 2.18 2.90
N GLU A 265 7.96 2.62 2.25
CA GLU A 265 7.14 1.79 1.36
C GLU A 265 6.31 2.66 0.42
N PHE A 266 5.83 2.07 -0.68
CA PHE A 266 4.76 2.63 -1.49
C PHE A 266 3.73 1.56 -1.85
N SER A 267 2.53 2.01 -2.19
CA SER A 267 1.45 1.19 -2.76
C SER A 267 0.94 1.85 -4.04
N ALA A 268 0.96 1.13 -5.16
CA ALA A 268 0.59 1.66 -6.48
C ALA A 268 -0.86 1.30 -6.89
N ARG A 269 -1.78 1.37 -5.93
CA ARG A 269 -3.20 1.00 -6.06
C ARG A 269 -4.00 1.67 -4.95
N ILE A 270 -5.33 1.43 -4.93
CA ILE A 270 -6.17 1.90 -3.82
C ILE A 270 -5.72 1.27 -2.48
N VAL A 271 -5.63 2.08 -1.44
CA VAL A 271 -5.23 1.67 -0.09
C VAL A 271 -6.41 1.77 0.89
N ALA A 272 -6.34 1.00 1.98
CA ALA A 272 -7.39 0.99 3.01
C ALA A 272 -7.63 2.37 3.64
N GLY A 273 -6.58 3.19 3.77
CA GLY A 273 -6.67 4.55 4.29
C GLY A 273 -7.60 5.48 3.51
N SER A 274 -7.83 5.21 2.21
CA SER A 274 -8.82 5.99 1.45
C SER A 274 -10.27 5.80 1.92
N ASN A 275 -10.56 4.71 2.64
CA ASN A 275 -11.92 4.43 3.15
C ASN A 275 -12.36 5.36 4.28
N ILE A 276 -11.43 5.99 5.00
CA ILE A 276 -11.76 6.96 6.06
C ILE A 276 -12.35 8.26 5.49
N TYR A 277 -12.20 8.49 4.20
CA TYR A 277 -12.64 9.69 3.49
C TYR A 277 -13.80 9.38 2.52
N MET A 278 -14.85 8.69 3.01
CA MET A 278 -16.02 8.32 2.17
C MET A 278 -16.76 9.55 1.64
N ASP A 279 -16.81 10.62 2.43
CA ASP A 279 -17.41 11.90 2.03
C ASP A 279 -16.36 12.89 1.45
N GLY A 280 -15.16 12.40 1.15
CA GLY A 280 -14.04 13.20 0.67
C GLY A 280 -13.11 13.68 1.77
N SER A 281 -11.84 13.84 1.41
CA SER A 281 -10.84 14.44 2.29
C SER A 281 -10.94 15.97 2.28
N PRO A 282 -10.37 16.66 3.28
CA PRO A 282 -10.29 18.12 3.25
C PRO A 282 -9.62 18.65 1.98
N TYR A 283 -8.57 17.99 1.51
CA TYR A 283 -7.82 18.40 0.32
C TYR A 283 -8.65 18.26 -0.95
N TYR A 284 -9.34 17.13 -1.13
CA TYR A 284 -10.19 16.88 -2.31
C TYR A 284 -11.44 17.75 -2.32
N SER A 285 -12.05 18.00 -1.17
CA SER A 285 -13.21 18.88 -1.09
C SER A 285 -12.87 20.30 -1.50
N LEU A 286 -11.66 20.78 -1.17
CA LEU A 286 -11.16 22.08 -1.62
C LEU A 286 -10.80 22.07 -3.11
N LEU A 287 -10.13 21.01 -3.60
CA LEU A 287 -9.71 20.92 -5.00
C LEU A 287 -10.89 20.86 -5.97
N PHE A 288 -11.92 20.07 -5.64
CA PHE A 288 -13.06 19.83 -6.51
C PHE A 288 -14.29 20.71 -6.22
N ASN A 289 -14.28 21.46 -5.13
CA ASN A 289 -15.43 22.21 -4.63
C ASN A 289 -16.71 21.34 -4.46
N GLU A 290 -16.50 20.05 -4.18
CA GLU A 290 -17.53 19.05 -3.90
C GLU A 290 -16.96 17.89 -3.09
N THR A 291 -17.83 17.08 -2.49
CA THR A 291 -17.41 15.85 -1.82
C THR A 291 -16.86 14.83 -2.86
N MET A 292 -15.63 14.40 -2.68
CA MET A 292 -14.95 13.52 -3.61
C MET A 292 -14.22 12.40 -2.87
N SER A 293 -14.84 11.21 -2.80
CA SER A 293 -14.15 9.99 -2.33
C SER A 293 -13.21 9.45 -3.40
N MET A 294 -12.27 8.60 -3.01
CA MET A 294 -11.37 7.92 -3.98
C MET A 294 -12.17 7.09 -4.99
N GLY A 295 -13.20 6.38 -4.56
CA GLY A 295 -14.07 5.62 -5.47
C GLY A 295 -14.80 6.51 -6.48
N LYS A 296 -15.34 7.65 -6.04
CA LYS A 296 -15.97 8.63 -6.92
C LYS A 296 -14.97 9.23 -7.92
N ARG A 297 -13.73 9.48 -7.47
CA ARG A 297 -12.66 10.00 -8.33
C ARG A 297 -12.26 9.01 -9.42
N ILE A 298 -12.09 7.72 -9.05
CA ILE A 298 -11.82 6.65 -10.02
C ILE A 298 -12.95 6.53 -11.03
N ALA A 299 -14.20 6.48 -10.58
CA ALA A 299 -15.36 6.41 -11.45
C ALA A 299 -15.45 7.60 -12.42
N ARG A 300 -15.13 8.81 -11.95
CA ARG A 300 -15.04 10.01 -12.80
C ARG A 300 -13.96 9.90 -13.86
N GLU A 301 -12.77 9.39 -13.50
CA GLU A 301 -11.68 9.20 -14.46
C GLU A 301 -12.08 8.20 -15.55
N ILE A 302 -12.68 7.06 -15.18
CA ILE A 302 -13.15 6.07 -16.13
C ILE A 302 -14.23 6.66 -17.06
N LYS A 303 -15.20 7.39 -16.49
CA LYS A 303 -16.26 8.04 -17.27
C LYS A 303 -15.70 9.04 -18.28
N ASN A 304 -14.75 9.88 -17.87
CA ASN A 304 -14.11 10.86 -18.74
C ASN A 304 -13.31 10.17 -19.85
N ALA A 305 -12.49 9.18 -19.51
CA ALA A 305 -11.70 8.41 -20.48
C ALA A 305 -12.60 7.69 -21.50
N THR A 306 -13.72 7.14 -21.07
CA THR A 306 -14.69 6.50 -21.97
C THR A 306 -15.33 7.52 -22.92
N ALA A 307 -15.69 8.69 -22.39
CA ALA A 307 -16.33 9.76 -23.21
C ALA A 307 -15.39 10.33 -24.25
N SER A 308 -14.07 10.40 -23.97
CA SER A 308 -13.03 10.87 -24.90
C SER A 308 -12.41 9.76 -25.75
N ASN A 309 -12.82 8.49 -25.58
CA ASN A 309 -12.21 7.31 -26.21
C ASN A 309 -10.73 7.13 -25.88
N GLU A 310 -10.36 7.38 -24.61
CA GLU A 310 -8.99 7.34 -24.09
C GLU A 310 -8.83 6.33 -22.94
N LEU A 311 -9.66 5.28 -22.91
CA LEU A 311 -9.65 4.28 -21.84
C LEU A 311 -8.28 3.56 -21.74
N ASP A 312 -7.59 3.41 -22.84
CA ASP A 312 -6.23 2.86 -22.93
C ASP A 312 -5.18 3.68 -22.18
N LYS A 313 -5.41 4.98 -21.96
CA LYS A 313 -4.50 5.82 -21.16
C LYS A 313 -4.58 5.54 -19.67
N ILE A 314 -5.69 4.99 -19.20
CA ILE A 314 -5.94 4.79 -17.76
C ILE A 314 -6.05 3.32 -17.37
N THR A 315 -5.92 2.39 -18.31
CA THR A 315 -5.98 0.94 -18.07
C THR A 315 -4.80 0.22 -18.71
N THR A 316 -4.52 -0.99 -18.19
CA THR A 316 -3.53 -1.91 -18.76
C THR A 316 -4.09 -3.32 -18.87
#